data_038d522ebda7fff3ad02f707e64d7c45
#
_entry.id   038d522ebda7fff3ad02f707e64d7c45
#
_cell.length_a   1.000
_cell.length_b   1.000
_cell.length_c   1.000
_cell.angle_alpha   90.00
_cell.angle_beta   90.00
_cell.angle_gamma   90.00
#
_symmetry.space_group_name_H-M   'P 1'
#
loop_
_entity.id
_entity.type
_entity.pdbx_description
1 polymer ?
#
loop_
_entity_poly.entity_id
_entity_poly.type
_entity_poly.pdbx_seq_one_letter_code
_entity_poly.pdbx_strand_id
1 'polypeptide(L)'
;RNEPELSLDDLLVMLFDEVEYVWPKLGYPPLVTPFSQYVKNVALMNVMQQVKGEERWTMIDNHTWDMILGKSGRLPGILAPEIVELAKSKGFEFVDTDPQLNYPDALDTYRKEMDENGWEYGDDDEELFELAMHDRQYRDYKSGVAKKRFEDDLQRAKDAAMAKSGYSEEEIKKLKRAKADPIIAPSKGQVLWEVSVEGPSSA
;
A
#
# COMPACT_ATOMS: atom_id res chain seq x y z
N ARG A 1 -15.36 34.07 3.54
CA ARG A 1 -13.93 34.35 3.84
C ARG A 1 -13.14 33.70 2.69
N ASN A 2 -12.45 34.53 1.89
CA ASN A 2 -11.44 34.03 0.96
C ASN A 2 -10.25 33.56 1.81
N GLU A 3 -10.23 32.29 2.15
CA GLU A 3 -8.99 31.67 2.62
C GLU A 3 -8.02 31.66 1.42
N PRO A 4 -6.76 32.05 1.58
CA PRO A 4 -5.81 31.97 0.50
C PRO A 4 -5.72 30.50 0.09
N GLU A 5 -5.96 30.22 -1.16
CA GLU A 5 -5.82 28.90 -1.75
C GLU A 5 -4.31 28.57 -1.71
N LEU A 6 -3.89 27.73 -0.73
CA LEU A 6 -2.51 27.33 -0.60
C LEU A 6 -2.11 26.53 -1.85
N SER A 7 -1.00 26.91 -2.46
CA SER A 7 -0.46 26.15 -3.58
C SER A 7 0.10 24.81 -3.10
N LEU A 8 0.26 23.86 -4.02
CA LEU A 8 0.90 22.59 -3.72
C LEU A 8 2.34 22.78 -3.20
N ASP A 9 3.04 23.78 -3.72
CA ASP A 9 4.41 24.10 -3.30
C ASP A 9 4.45 24.65 -1.87
N ASP A 10 3.49 25.52 -1.50
CA ASP A 10 3.37 26.01 -0.12
C ASP A 10 3.08 24.88 0.86
N LEU A 11 2.18 23.96 0.51
CA LEU A 11 1.87 22.79 1.33
C LEU A 11 3.09 21.88 1.48
N LEU A 12 3.88 21.72 0.43
CA LEU A 12 5.10 20.91 0.47
C LEU A 12 6.15 21.51 1.39
N VAL A 13 6.37 22.85 1.32
CA VAL A 13 7.27 23.54 2.24
C VAL A 13 6.79 23.38 3.69
N MET A 14 5.51 23.64 3.96
CA MET A 14 4.94 23.42 5.30
C MET A 14 5.15 21.99 5.80
N LEU A 15 5.02 21.01 4.91
CA LEU A 15 5.23 19.59 5.28
C LEU A 15 6.69 19.31 5.67
N PHE A 16 7.67 19.86 4.94
CA PHE A 16 9.08 19.69 5.29
C PHE A 16 9.41 20.35 6.63
N ASP A 17 8.95 21.57 6.85
CA ASP A 17 9.13 22.29 8.12
C ASP A 17 8.49 21.51 9.28
N GLU A 18 7.33 20.92 9.04
CA GLU A 18 6.64 20.14 10.07
C GLU A 18 7.32 18.79 10.31
N VAL A 19 7.93 18.14 9.31
CA VAL A 19 8.77 16.95 9.51
C VAL A 19 9.98 17.28 10.38
N GLU A 20 10.66 18.38 10.13
CA GLU A 20 11.78 18.85 10.95
C GLU A 20 11.35 19.11 12.41
N TYR A 21 10.16 19.64 12.62
CA TYR A 21 9.58 19.85 13.95
C TYR A 21 9.18 18.55 14.66
N VAL A 22 8.54 17.63 13.95
CA VAL A 22 7.96 16.39 14.48
C VAL A 22 9.03 15.35 14.81
N TRP A 23 10.00 15.17 13.93
CA TRP A 23 10.98 14.09 14.02
C TRP A 23 11.75 14.04 15.35
N PRO A 24 12.35 15.15 15.85
CA PRO A 24 13.01 15.14 17.15
C PRO A 24 12.04 14.90 18.31
N LYS A 25 10.80 15.39 18.21
CA LYS A 25 9.80 15.22 19.27
C LYS A 25 9.31 13.78 19.42
N LEU A 26 9.38 13.02 18.34
CA LEU A 26 9.10 11.58 18.34
C LEU A 26 10.32 10.73 18.75
N GLY A 27 11.43 11.33 19.23
CA GLY A 27 12.61 10.61 19.67
C GLY A 27 13.48 10.09 18.53
N TYR A 28 13.54 10.79 17.40
CA TYR A 28 14.38 10.49 16.25
C TYR A 28 14.21 9.06 15.69
N PRO A 29 12.98 8.61 15.41
CA PRO A 29 12.81 7.30 14.78
C PRO A 29 13.62 7.20 13.49
N PRO A 30 14.19 6.03 13.15
CA PRO A 30 14.92 5.85 11.89
C PRO A 30 14.05 6.21 10.69
N LEU A 31 14.57 7.05 9.76
CA LEU A 31 13.81 7.46 8.58
C LEU A 31 13.85 6.38 7.47
N VAL A 32 13.60 5.14 7.85
CA VAL A 32 13.40 3.98 6.97
C VAL A 32 12.00 3.43 7.16
N THR A 33 11.50 2.71 6.18
CA THR A 33 10.18 2.07 6.26
C THR A 33 10.13 1.04 7.40
N PRO A 34 9.08 1.04 8.25
CA PRO A 34 7.87 1.86 8.17
C PRO A 34 7.95 3.22 8.89
N PHE A 35 8.95 3.47 9.71
CA PHE A 35 9.02 4.63 10.63
C PHE A 35 9.03 5.98 9.90
N SER A 36 9.69 6.07 8.74
CA SER A 36 9.63 7.28 7.91
C SER A 36 8.20 7.63 7.48
N GLN A 37 7.35 6.63 7.26
CA GLN A 37 5.94 6.84 6.93
C GLN A 37 5.17 7.37 8.14
N TYR A 38 5.47 6.90 9.36
CA TYR A 38 4.83 7.38 10.58
C TYR A 38 5.15 8.84 10.84
N VAL A 39 6.42 9.23 10.74
CA VAL A 39 6.84 10.64 10.87
C VAL A 39 6.15 11.53 9.85
N LYS A 40 6.18 11.11 8.57
CA LYS A 40 5.51 11.83 7.49
C LYS A 40 4.00 11.94 7.72
N ASN A 41 3.33 10.88 8.17
CA ASN A 41 1.89 10.89 8.39
C ASN A 41 1.52 11.85 9.53
N VAL A 42 2.27 11.86 10.64
CA VAL A 42 2.05 12.82 11.74
C VAL A 42 2.25 14.24 11.25
N ALA A 43 3.33 14.51 10.51
CA ALA A 43 3.59 15.83 9.96
C ALA A 43 2.47 16.28 9.03
N LEU A 44 2.01 15.41 8.13
CA LEU A 44 0.90 15.71 7.22
C LEU A 44 -0.40 16.01 7.98
N MET A 45 -0.74 15.19 8.99
CA MET A 45 -1.93 15.44 9.81
C MET A 45 -1.84 16.76 10.54
N ASN A 46 -0.67 17.09 11.13
CA ASN A 46 -0.45 18.36 11.79
C ASN A 46 -0.60 19.55 10.83
N VAL A 47 -0.03 19.48 9.62
CA VAL A 47 -0.21 20.53 8.60
C VAL A 47 -1.69 20.69 8.25
N MET A 48 -2.41 19.61 8.04
CA MET A 48 -3.84 19.66 7.75
C MET A 48 -4.66 20.29 8.88
N GLN A 49 -4.28 20.06 10.13
CA GLN A 49 -4.94 20.67 11.29
C GLN A 49 -4.61 22.15 11.39
N GLN A 50 -3.33 22.53 11.22
CA GLN A 50 -2.90 23.91 11.26
C GLN A 50 -3.58 24.76 10.18
N VAL A 51 -3.73 24.23 8.96
CA VAL A 51 -4.47 24.92 7.88
C VAL A 51 -5.92 25.19 8.28
N LYS A 52 -6.52 24.33 9.12
CA LYS A 52 -7.88 24.53 9.67
C LYS A 52 -7.91 25.40 10.92
N GLY A 53 -6.76 25.86 11.42
CA GLY A 53 -6.66 26.59 12.68
C GLY A 53 -6.77 25.71 13.92
N GLU A 54 -6.53 24.43 13.79
CA GLU A 54 -6.53 23.43 14.86
C GLU A 54 -5.11 23.18 15.41
N GLU A 55 -5.04 22.52 16.58
CA GLU A 55 -3.77 22.22 17.23
C GLU A 55 -3.10 20.98 16.63
N ARG A 56 -1.77 20.89 16.78
CA ARG A 56 -0.97 19.70 16.46
C ARG A 56 -1.34 18.52 17.34
N TRP A 57 -0.95 17.32 16.92
CA TRP A 57 -1.03 16.06 17.68
C TRP A 57 -2.46 15.54 17.95
N THR A 58 -3.45 16.14 17.33
CA THR A 58 -4.86 15.71 17.49
C THR A 58 -5.13 14.40 16.78
N MET A 59 -4.41 14.12 15.69
CA MET A 59 -4.56 12.92 14.86
C MET A 59 -3.24 12.17 14.74
N ILE A 60 -3.11 11.09 15.49
CA ILE A 60 -1.99 10.14 15.44
C ILE A 60 -2.59 8.75 15.25
N ASP A 61 -2.14 8.03 14.21
CA ASP A 61 -2.63 6.69 13.92
C ASP A 61 -2.08 5.63 14.91
N ASN A 62 -2.72 4.47 14.96
CA ASN A 62 -2.39 3.41 15.91
C ASN A 62 -0.96 2.88 15.74
N HIS A 63 -0.46 2.74 14.52
CA HIS A 63 0.90 2.24 14.29
C HIS A 63 1.96 3.24 14.75
N THR A 64 1.69 4.53 14.56
CA THR A 64 2.52 5.60 15.11
C THR A 64 2.49 5.58 16.65
N TRP A 65 1.31 5.36 17.26
CA TRP A 65 1.23 5.16 18.71
C TRP A 65 2.02 3.94 19.18
N ASP A 66 1.94 2.82 18.49
CA ASP A 66 2.71 1.61 18.83
C ASP A 66 4.23 1.87 18.81
N MET A 67 4.70 2.66 17.84
CA MET A 67 6.11 3.13 17.80
C MET A 67 6.43 4.03 19.01
N ILE A 68 5.61 5.06 19.28
CA ILE A 68 5.80 6.01 20.38
C ILE A 68 5.84 5.29 21.74
N LEU A 69 4.97 4.31 21.92
CA LEU A 69 4.83 3.57 23.18
C LEU A 69 5.92 2.50 23.39
N GLY A 70 6.81 2.31 22.42
CA GLY A 70 7.92 1.37 22.52
C GLY A 70 7.58 -0.07 22.14
N LYS A 71 6.38 -0.36 21.61
CA LYS A 71 6.00 -1.71 21.18
C LYS A 71 6.83 -2.23 20.00
N SER A 72 7.40 -1.32 19.21
CA SER A 72 8.32 -1.64 18.11
C SER A 72 9.80 -1.56 18.52
N GLY A 73 10.09 -1.45 19.81
CA GLY A 73 11.41 -1.27 20.36
C GLY A 73 11.74 0.16 20.77
N ARG A 74 12.91 0.34 21.37
CA ARG A 74 13.35 1.66 21.87
C ARG A 74 13.68 2.59 20.72
N LEU A 75 13.23 3.83 20.86
CA LEU A 75 13.61 4.91 19.96
C LEU A 75 15.05 5.38 20.25
N PRO A 76 15.79 5.89 19.24
CA PRO A 76 17.15 6.38 19.41
C PRO A 76 17.26 7.58 20.36
N GLY A 77 16.27 8.45 20.39
CA GLY A 77 16.22 9.63 21.23
C GLY A 77 15.10 9.58 22.26
N ILE A 78 14.99 10.66 23.02
CA ILE A 78 13.99 10.83 24.07
C ILE A 78 12.76 11.48 23.46
N LEU A 79 11.58 10.96 23.77
CA LEU A 79 10.30 11.59 23.40
C LEU A 79 10.17 12.96 24.05
N ALA A 80 9.63 13.93 23.34
CA ALA A 80 9.31 15.23 23.90
C ALA A 80 8.28 15.10 25.04
N PRO A 81 8.39 15.91 26.10
CA PRO A 81 7.48 15.86 27.25
C PRO A 81 6.00 15.94 26.86
N GLU A 82 5.68 16.78 25.89
CA GLU A 82 4.31 16.93 25.39
C GLU A 82 3.73 15.66 24.80
N ILE A 83 4.56 14.84 24.15
CA ILE A 83 4.12 13.55 23.58
C ILE A 83 3.89 12.53 24.70
N VAL A 84 4.76 12.53 25.72
CA VAL A 84 4.61 11.66 26.89
C VAL A 84 3.34 12.03 27.68
N GLU A 85 3.08 13.32 27.88
CA GLU A 85 1.87 13.79 28.56
C GLU A 85 0.61 13.47 27.74
N LEU A 86 0.66 13.64 26.43
CA LEU A 86 -0.44 13.29 25.54
C LEU A 86 -0.76 11.79 25.61
N ALA A 87 0.26 10.91 25.58
CA ALA A 87 0.08 9.47 25.73
C ALA A 87 -0.60 9.13 27.06
N LYS A 88 -0.11 9.71 28.15
CA LYS A 88 -0.68 9.51 29.50
C LYS A 88 -2.13 10.01 29.59
N SER A 89 -2.44 11.16 29.02
CA SER A 89 -3.80 11.72 29.01
C SER A 89 -4.80 10.83 28.29
N LYS A 90 -4.32 10.05 27.31
CA LYS A 90 -5.12 9.05 26.59
C LYS A 90 -5.16 7.67 27.27
N GLY A 91 -4.50 7.53 28.42
CA GLY A 91 -4.45 6.26 29.16
C GLY A 91 -3.52 5.22 28.54
N PHE A 92 -2.58 5.63 27.72
CA PHE A 92 -1.62 4.71 27.09
C PHE A 92 -0.47 4.39 28.06
N GLU A 93 0.00 3.15 28.02
CA GLU A 93 1.13 2.67 28.81
C GLU A 93 2.36 2.45 27.89
N PHE A 94 3.53 2.91 28.38
CA PHE A 94 4.79 2.68 27.68
C PHE A 94 5.31 1.29 27.95
N VAL A 95 5.87 0.66 26.92
CA VAL A 95 6.42 -0.69 26.95
C VAL A 95 7.93 -0.60 26.77
N ASP A 96 8.68 -1.31 27.61
CA ASP A 96 10.15 -1.40 27.57
C ASP A 96 10.61 -2.88 27.52
N THR A 97 9.83 -3.72 26.85
CA THR A 97 10.15 -5.13 26.63
C THR A 97 10.73 -5.32 25.22
N ASP A 98 11.49 -6.40 25.04
CA ASP A 98 11.92 -6.80 23.70
C ASP A 98 10.68 -7.04 22.82
N PRO A 99 10.55 -6.35 21.66
CA PRO A 99 9.42 -6.52 20.76
C PRO A 99 9.20 -7.97 20.33
N GLN A 100 10.26 -8.76 20.17
CA GLN A 100 10.16 -10.18 19.82
C GLN A 100 9.37 -11.01 20.84
N LEU A 101 9.40 -10.63 22.11
CA LEU A 101 8.63 -11.31 23.14
C LEU A 101 7.11 -11.11 22.99
N ASN A 102 6.70 -10.09 22.24
CA ASN A 102 5.29 -9.80 21.97
C ASN A 102 4.73 -10.58 20.75
N TYR A 103 5.61 -11.22 19.98
CA TYR A 103 5.24 -11.99 18.80
C TYR A 103 5.54 -13.47 19.07
N PRO A 104 4.50 -14.28 19.34
CA PRO A 104 4.66 -15.72 19.46
C PRO A 104 5.16 -16.31 18.12
N ASP A 105 5.86 -17.44 18.19
CA ASP A 105 6.19 -18.21 17.00
C ASP A 105 4.87 -18.62 16.31
N ALA A 106 4.67 -18.12 15.11
CA ALA A 106 3.41 -18.30 14.38
C ALA A 106 3.45 -19.49 13.41
N LEU A 107 4.61 -20.08 13.14
CA LEU A 107 4.74 -21.15 12.13
C LEU A 107 3.87 -22.37 12.46
N ASP A 108 3.82 -22.78 13.72
CA ASP A 108 2.98 -23.91 14.14
C ASP A 108 1.49 -23.61 13.94
N THR A 109 1.08 -22.37 14.13
CA THR A 109 -0.29 -21.93 13.87
C THR A 109 -0.62 -21.98 12.38
N TYR A 110 0.29 -21.54 11.54
CA TYR A 110 0.11 -21.58 10.08
C TYR A 110 0.18 -23.00 9.53
N ARG A 111 1.05 -23.88 10.08
CA ARG A 111 1.05 -25.31 9.73
C ARG A 111 -0.32 -25.94 9.99
N LYS A 112 -0.86 -25.70 11.17
CA LYS A 112 -2.18 -26.20 11.53
C LYS A 112 -3.27 -25.68 10.58
N GLU A 113 -3.24 -24.39 10.22
CA GLU A 113 -4.17 -23.81 9.25
C GLU A 113 -4.05 -24.48 7.88
N MET A 114 -2.83 -24.75 7.41
CA MET A 114 -2.59 -25.44 6.13
C MET A 114 -3.13 -26.87 6.17
N ASP A 115 -2.90 -27.61 7.26
CA ASP A 115 -3.43 -28.95 7.44
C ASP A 115 -4.96 -28.99 7.44
N GLU A 116 -5.59 -28.07 8.17
CA GLU A 116 -7.05 -27.94 8.24
C GLU A 116 -7.70 -27.62 6.88
N ASN A 117 -6.98 -26.87 6.02
CA ASN A 117 -7.47 -26.51 4.69
C ASN A 117 -6.99 -27.48 3.58
N GLY A 118 -6.15 -28.46 3.91
CA GLY A 118 -5.59 -29.40 2.95
C GLY A 118 -4.65 -28.74 1.94
N TRP A 119 -3.94 -27.69 2.36
CA TRP A 119 -2.94 -27.00 1.54
C TRP A 119 -1.59 -27.71 1.65
N GLU A 120 -0.90 -27.84 0.54
CA GLU A 120 0.44 -28.40 0.49
C GLU A 120 1.46 -27.36 0.96
N TYR A 121 2.53 -27.83 1.63
CA TYR A 121 3.59 -26.94 2.14
C TYR A 121 4.54 -26.45 1.03
N GLY A 122 4.55 -27.09 -0.14
CA GLY A 122 5.55 -26.87 -1.18
C GLY A 122 6.89 -27.57 -0.88
N ASP A 123 7.82 -27.43 -1.79
CA ASP A 123 9.20 -27.86 -1.56
C ASP A 123 9.85 -26.94 -0.53
N ASP A 124 10.57 -27.49 0.44
CA ASP A 124 11.24 -26.71 1.50
C ASP A 124 10.32 -25.76 2.32
N ASP A 125 9.05 -26.15 2.51
CA ASP A 125 8.06 -25.34 3.27
C ASP A 125 7.76 -23.96 2.65
N GLU A 126 8.04 -23.72 1.38
CA GLU A 126 7.89 -22.41 0.72
C GLU A 126 6.48 -21.84 0.81
N GLU A 127 5.44 -22.67 0.62
CA GLU A 127 4.04 -22.26 0.72
C GLU A 127 3.65 -21.89 2.17
N LEU A 128 4.27 -22.54 3.18
CA LEU A 128 4.09 -22.17 4.56
C LEU A 128 4.66 -20.78 4.85
N PHE A 129 5.85 -20.49 4.31
CA PHE A 129 6.45 -19.16 4.46
C PHE A 129 5.66 -18.09 3.73
N GLU A 130 5.11 -18.38 2.54
CA GLU A 130 4.22 -17.47 1.83
C GLU A 130 2.96 -17.14 2.66
N LEU A 131 2.33 -18.15 3.28
CA LEU A 131 1.22 -17.92 4.19
C LEU A 131 1.65 -17.08 5.41
N ALA A 132 2.79 -17.36 6.00
CA ALA A 132 3.27 -16.65 7.19
C ALA A 132 3.62 -15.19 6.91
N MET A 133 4.16 -14.89 5.73
CA MET A 133 4.60 -13.54 5.35
C MET A 133 3.48 -12.71 4.72
N HIS A 134 2.52 -13.33 4.04
CA HIS A 134 1.48 -12.69 3.24
C HIS A 134 0.11 -13.35 3.47
N ASP A 135 -0.25 -13.57 4.71
CA ASP A 135 -1.39 -14.38 5.15
C ASP A 135 -2.72 -14.05 4.45
N ARG A 136 -3.05 -12.78 4.33
CA ARG A 136 -4.27 -12.34 3.66
C ARG A 136 -4.22 -12.61 2.16
N GLN A 137 -3.13 -12.27 1.51
CA GLN A 137 -2.96 -12.46 0.06
C GLN A 137 -2.95 -13.94 -0.29
N TYR A 138 -2.29 -14.75 0.53
CA TYR A 138 -2.25 -16.20 0.35
C TYR A 138 -3.63 -16.83 0.48
N ARG A 139 -4.40 -16.47 1.51
CA ARG A 139 -5.79 -16.94 1.66
C ARG A 139 -6.69 -16.48 0.51
N ASP A 140 -6.57 -15.23 0.07
CA ASP A 140 -7.31 -14.72 -1.09
C ASP A 140 -6.95 -15.49 -2.38
N TYR A 141 -5.69 -15.88 -2.54
CA TYR A 141 -5.23 -16.71 -3.67
C TYR A 141 -5.79 -18.12 -3.59
N LYS A 142 -5.60 -18.82 -2.49
CA LYS A 142 -6.06 -20.21 -2.30
C LYS A 142 -7.59 -20.36 -2.35
N SER A 143 -8.34 -19.36 -1.88
CA SER A 143 -9.80 -19.33 -1.96
C SER A 143 -10.36 -18.94 -3.34
N GLY A 144 -9.50 -18.53 -4.27
CA GLY A 144 -9.90 -18.04 -5.59
C GLY A 144 -10.45 -16.60 -5.61
N VAL A 145 -10.52 -15.92 -4.47
CA VAL A 145 -10.98 -14.52 -4.37
C VAL A 145 -10.07 -13.58 -5.16
N ALA A 146 -8.75 -13.79 -5.10
CA ALA A 146 -7.78 -12.98 -5.84
C ALA A 146 -7.99 -13.11 -7.36
N LYS A 147 -8.21 -14.34 -7.85
CA LYS A 147 -8.50 -14.60 -9.27
C LYS A 147 -9.78 -13.91 -9.72
N LYS A 148 -10.84 -14.02 -8.94
CA LYS A 148 -12.12 -13.37 -9.26
C LYS A 148 -12.00 -11.84 -9.30
N ARG A 149 -11.32 -11.24 -8.33
CA ARG A 149 -11.05 -9.79 -8.33
C ARG A 149 -10.29 -9.37 -9.59
N PHE A 150 -9.25 -10.11 -9.95
CA PHE A 150 -8.47 -9.82 -11.16
C PHE A 150 -9.33 -9.91 -12.43
N GLU A 151 -10.17 -10.94 -12.55
CA GLU A 151 -11.09 -11.10 -13.68
C GLU A 151 -12.10 -9.95 -13.77
N ASP A 152 -12.66 -9.52 -12.62
CA ASP A 152 -13.60 -8.40 -12.54
C ASP A 152 -12.92 -7.06 -12.88
N ASP A 153 -11.68 -6.83 -12.42
CA ASP A 153 -10.89 -5.63 -12.73
C ASP A 153 -10.51 -5.59 -14.21
N LEU A 154 -10.10 -6.73 -14.77
CA LEU A 154 -9.81 -6.88 -16.19
C LEU A 154 -11.04 -6.60 -17.05
N GLN A 155 -12.21 -7.09 -16.64
CA GLN A 155 -13.46 -6.82 -17.35
C GLN A 155 -13.80 -5.32 -17.30
N ARG A 156 -13.73 -4.70 -16.13
CA ARG A 156 -13.94 -3.24 -15.97
C ARG A 156 -12.97 -2.42 -16.83
N ALA A 157 -11.70 -2.80 -16.88
CA ALA A 157 -10.70 -2.13 -17.71
C ALA A 157 -11.01 -2.28 -19.21
N LYS A 158 -11.48 -3.46 -19.64
CA LYS A 158 -11.93 -3.70 -21.01
C LYS A 158 -13.14 -2.85 -21.37
N ASP A 159 -14.15 -2.81 -20.49
CA ASP A 159 -15.37 -2.05 -20.70
C ASP A 159 -15.07 -0.54 -20.78
N ALA A 160 -14.18 -0.05 -19.90
CA ALA A 160 -13.73 1.33 -19.93
C ALA A 160 -12.93 1.68 -21.20
N ALA A 161 -12.08 0.77 -21.68
CA ALA A 161 -11.36 0.94 -22.93
C ALA A 161 -12.29 0.93 -24.14
N MET A 162 -13.29 0.06 -24.14
CA MET A 162 -14.33 0.01 -25.17
C MET A 162 -15.15 1.30 -25.22
N ALA A 163 -15.59 1.79 -24.06
CA ALA A 163 -16.34 3.05 -23.97
C ALA A 163 -15.54 4.25 -24.50
N LYS A 164 -14.20 4.25 -24.28
CA LYS A 164 -13.32 5.32 -24.81
C LYS A 164 -13.01 5.18 -26.30
N SER A 165 -13.02 3.97 -26.84
CA SER A 165 -12.66 3.73 -28.24
C SER A 165 -13.72 4.14 -29.24
N GLY A 166 -14.97 4.31 -28.81
CA GLY A 166 -16.10 4.62 -29.69
C GLY A 166 -16.52 3.47 -30.65
N TYR A 167 -15.86 2.31 -30.55
CA TYR A 167 -16.21 1.13 -31.35
C TYR A 167 -17.25 0.26 -30.64
N SER A 168 -18.18 -0.32 -31.42
CA SER A 168 -19.09 -1.33 -30.90
C SER A 168 -18.40 -2.67 -30.63
N GLU A 169 -18.98 -3.51 -29.77
CA GLU A 169 -18.47 -4.86 -29.48
C GLU A 169 -18.27 -5.69 -30.74
N GLU A 170 -19.16 -5.57 -31.73
CA GLU A 170 -19.05 -6.29 -32.98
C GLU A 170 -17.87 -5.83 -33.84
N GLU A 171 -17.62 -4.54 -33.88
CA GLU A 171 -16.47 -3.96 -34.58
C GLU A 171 -15.14 -4.39 -33.95
N ILE A 172 -15.05 -4.36 -32.62
CA ILE A 172 -13.87 -4.85 -31.90
C ILE A 172 -13.67 -6.35 -32.14
N LYS A 173 -14.75 -7.12 -32.19
CA LYS A 173 -14.66 -8.56 -32.46
C LYS A 173 -14.20 -8.85 -33.91
N LYS A 174 -14.61 -8.00 -34.86
CA LYS A 174 -14.11 -8.05 -36.25
C LYS A 174 -12.63 -7.69 -36.35
N LEU A 175 -12.21 -6.62 -35.67
CA LEU A 175 -10.81 -6.18 -35.62
C LEU A 175 -9.91 -7.25 -34.97
N LYS A 176 -10.38 -7.89 -33.89
CA LYS A 176 -9.64 -8.98 -33.25
C LYS A 176 -9.53 -10.23 -34.15
N ARG A 177 -10.55 -10.55 -34.93
CA ARG A 177 -10.51 -11.65 -35.90
C ARG A 177 -9.56 -11.32 -37.06
N ALA A 178 -9.58 -10.09 -37.55
CA ALA A 178 -8.66 -9.65 -38.60
C ALA A 178 -7.17 -9.61 -38.19
N LYS A 179 -6.90 -9.40 -36.88
CA LYS A 179 -5.55 -9.45 -36.33
C LYS A 179 -5.12 -10.86 -35.87
N ALA A 180 -6.02 -11.80 -35.78
CA ALA A 180 -5.73 -13.19 -35.37
C ALA A 180 -5.24 -14.09 -36.52
N ASP A 181 -5.35 -13.61 -37.77
CA ASP A 181 -4.76 -14.33 -38.89
C ASP A 181 -3.23 -14.13 -38.90
N PRO A 182 -2.44 -15.20 -38.72
CA PRO A 182 -1.00 -15.06 -38.68
C PRO A 182 -0.50 -14.58 -40.04
N ILE A 183 0.16 -13.42 -40.10
CA ILE A 183 0.90 -12.99 -41.26
C ILE A 183 2.16 -13.87 -41.34
N ILE A 184 2.09 -14.93 -42.12
CA ILE A 184 3.24 -15.76 -42.41
C ILE A 184 4.13 -14.95 -43.42
N ALA A 185 5.24 -14.39 -42.92
CA ALA A 185 6.22 -13.82 -43.77
C ALA A 185 6.91 -14.93 -44.60
N PRO A 186 6.92 -14.86 -45.95
CA PRO A 186 7.29 -16.02 -46.79
C PRO A 186 8.75 -16.44 -46.75
N SER A 187 9.61 -15.80 -45.97
CA SER A 187 11.04 -16.02 -46.15
C SER A 187 11.82 -16.60 -44.96
N LYS A 188 11.25 -16.78 -43.77
CA LYS A 188 12.04 -17.30 -42.60
C LYS A 188 11.28 -18.06 -41.51
N GLY A 189 10.04 -18.44 -41.66
CA GLY A 189 9.35 -19.24 -40.66
C GLY A 189 9.22 -18.59 -39.23
N GLN A 190 9.38 -17.30 -39.14
CA GLN A 190 9.17 -16.55 -37.87
C GLN A 190 7.83 -15.83 -37.91
N VAL A 191 7.01 -16.11 -36.93
CA VAL A 191 5.76 -15.37 -36.69
C VAL A 191 6.11 -14.10 -35.94
N LEU A 192 5.97 -12.94 -36.59
CA LEU A 192 6.09 -11.62 -35.96
C LEU A 192 4.71 -11.18 -35.49
N TRP A 193 4.56 -10.97 -34.17
CA TRP A 193 3.39 -10.33 -33.59
C TRP A 193 3.67 -8.84 -33.42
N GLU A 194 3.15 -8.02 -34.31
CA GLU A 194 3.18 -6.57 -34.16
C GLU A 194 1.82 -6.10 -33.67
N VAL A 195 1.75 -5.60 -32.43
CA VAL A 195 0.56 -4.94 -31.87
C VAL A 195 0.75 -3.44 -32.00
N SER A 196 0.39 -2.89 -33.16
CA SER A 196 0.22 -1.45 -33.30
C SER A 196 -1.25 -1.12 -33.08
N VAL A 197 -1.54 -0.33 -32.03
CA VAL A 197 -2.85 0.27 -31.79
C VAL A 197 -2.81 1.67 -32.41
N GLU A 198 -3.19 1.78 -33.68
CA GLU A 198 -3.50 3.08 -34.25
C GLU A 198 -4.98 3.39 -33.95
N GLY A 199 -5.19 4.47 -33.20
CA GLY A 199 -6.52 5.04 -33.00
C GLY A 199 -7.02 5.69 -34.30
N PRO A 200 -8.35 5.94 -34.41
CA PRO A 200 -8.89 6.57 -35.60
C PRO A 200 -8.32 7.99 -35.77
N SER A 201 -7.74 8.25 -36.92
CA SER A 201 -7.36 9.58 -37.37
C SER A 201 -8.63 10.41 -37.50
N SER A 202 -8.73 11.50 -36.73
CA SER A 202 -9.76 12.49 -36.88
C SER A 202 -9.59 13.18 -38.23
N ALA A 203 -10.55 13.00 -39.13
CA ALA A 203 -10.78 13.86 -40.30
C ALA A 203 -11.72 15.01 -39.89
#